data_9335f9394f51f78698a83c3662e43d0b
#
_entry.id   9335f9394f51f78698a83c3662e43d0b
#
_cell.length_a   1.000
_cell.length_b   1.000
_cell.length_c   1.000
_cell.angle_alpha   90.00
_cell.angle_beta   90.00
_cell.angle_gamma   90.00
#
_symmetry.space_group_name_H-M   'P 1'
#
loop_
_entity.id
_entity.type
_entity.pdbx_description
1 polymer ?
#
loop_
_entity_poly.entity_id
_entity_poly.type
_entity_poly.pdbx_seq_one_letter_code
_entity_poly.pdbx_strand_id
1 'polypeptide(L)'
;MKIYIGSDHAGFELKGKLISYLKEKGHEVEDKGAFKLDPEDDYPDFIKPVAEAVSKDPENSRGIIIGGSGQGEAIEANRFKHVRAEVYYGGSPDSGLETVKLAREHNNANVLSLGARLISEEEAKKAVEIFLSTPFSGGRHKRRIEKLDE
;
A
#
# COMPACT_ATOMS: atom_id res chain seq x y z
N MET A 1 -14.63 3.76 -3.30
CA MET A 1 -13.59 3.00 -2.55
C MET A 1 -12.74 3.99 -1.79
N LYS A 2 -12.53 3.77 -0.52
CA LYS A 2 -11.74 4.64 0.35
C LYS A 2 -10.28 4.20 0.40
N ILE A 3 -9.37 5.15 0.35
CA ILE A 3 -7.93 4.91 0.41
C ILE A 3 -7.40 5.47 1.73
N TYR A 4 -6.76 4.62 2.53
CA TYR A 4 -6.02 5.00 3.73
C TYR A 4 -4.54 5.08 3.41
N ILE A 5 -3.87 6.14 3.82
CA ILE A 5 -2.45 6.33 3.54
C ILE A 5 -1.69 6.70 4.82
N GLY A 6 -0.51 6.11 5.01
CA GLY A 6 0.35 6.38 6.16
C GLY A 6 1.83 6.22 5.82
N SER A 7 2.68 6.92 6.54
CA SER A 7 4.13 6.80 6.39
C SER A 7 4.85 7.24 7.66
N ASP A 8 6.08 6.78 7.83
CA ASP A 8 7.06 7.39 8.71
C ASP A 8 7.76 8.59 8.05
N HIS A 9 8.82 9.11 8.69
CA HIS A 9 9.63 10.22 8.17
C HIS A 9 10.22 9.96 6.78
N ALA A 10 10.62 8.71 6.48
CA ALA A 10 11.23 8.37 5.19
C ALA A 10 10.25 8.50 4.01
N GLY A 11 8.97 8.23 4.26
CA GLY A 11 7.90 8.35 3.27
C GLY A 11 7.10 9.63 3.33
N PHE A 12 7.38 10.54 4.26
CA PHE A 12 6.57 11.71 4.56
C PHE A 12 6.35 12.61 3.34
N GLU A 13 7.40 12.94 2.60
CA GLU A 13 7.31 13.78 1.41
C GLU A 13 6.52 13.09 0.28
N LEU A 14 6.85 11.84 -0.01
CA LEU A 14 6.17 11.06 -1.04
C LEU A 14 4.68 10.88 -0.70
N LYS A 15 4.34 10.66 0.59
CA LYS A 15 2.95 10.58 1.05
C LYS A 15 2.17 11.84 0.69
N GLY A 16 2.71 13.02 0.98
CA GLY A 16 2.06 14.28 0.65
C GLY A 16 1.78 14.44 -0.85
N LYS A 17 2.73 14.06 -1.68
CA LYS A 17 2.59 14.09 -3.15
C LYS A 17 1.53 13.11 -3.65
N LEU A 18 1.51 11.89 -3.10
CA LEU A 18 0.51 10.88 -3.47
C LEU A 18 -0.90 11.24 -3.01
N ILE A 19 -1.05 11.87 -1.83
CA ILE A 19 -2.36 12.37 -1.38
C ILE A 19 -2.92 13.39 -2.36
N SER A 20 -2.11 14.37 -2.76
CA SER A 20 -2.52 15.38 -3.75
C SER A 20 -2.90 14.74 -5.07
N TYR A 21 -2.05 13.88 -5.58
CA TYR A 21 -2.28 13.15 -6.83
C TYR A 21 -3.57 12.32 -6.83
N LEU A 22 -3.80 11.56 -5.77
CA LEU A 22 -5.00 10.72 -5.64
C LEU A 22 -6.29 11.55 -5.54
N LYS A 23 -6.25 12.66 -4.81
CA LYS A 23 -7.39 13.60 -4.73
C LYS A 23 -7.69 14.26 -6.07
N GLU A 24 -6.68 14.66 -6.84
CA GLU A 24 -6.83 15.18 -8.22
C GLU A 24 -7.46 14.15 -9.15
N LYS A 25 -7.19 12.85 -8.94
CA LYS A 25 -7.83 11.73 -9.66
C LYS A 25 -9.25 11.41 -9.16
N GLY A 26 -9.76 12.10 -8.17
CA GLY A 26 -11.11 11.94 -7.64
C GLY A 26 -11.26 10.84 -6.57
N HIS A 27 -10.16 10.35 -6.00
CA HIS A 27 -10.22 9.36 -4.93
C HIS A 27 -10.50 10.00 -3.57
N GLU A 28 -11.26 9.28 -2.72
CA GLU A 28 -11.40 9.60 -1.32
C GLU A 28 -10.19 9.08 -0.54
N VAL A 29 -9.40 9.99 0.02
CA VAL A 29 -8.15 9.67 0.71
C VAL A 29 -8.19 10.15 2.15
N GLU A 30 -7.89 9.26 3.10
CA GLU A 30 -7.71 9.58 4.51
C GLU A 30 -6.26 9.36 4.94
N ASP A 31 -5.60 10.46 5.38
CA ASP A 31 -4.24 10.42 5.91
C ASP A 31 -4.26 9.90 7.37
N LYS A 32 -3.48 8.86 7.64
CA LYS A 32 -3.29 8.24 8.96
C LYS A 32 -1.98 8.65 9.65
N GLY A 33 -1.23 9.59 9.06
CA GLY A 33 0.05 10.08 9.61
C GLY A 33 1.26 9.47 8.87
N ALA A 34 2.48 9.90 9.22
CA ALA A 34 2.79 10.96 10.18
C ALA A 34 2.25 12.32 9.70
N PHE A 35 1.81 13.16 10.62
CA PHE A 35 1.28 14.49 10.30
C PHE A 35 2.35 15.61 10.39
N LYS A 36 3.53 15.27 10.90
CA LYS A 36 4.72 16.12 10.93
C LYS A 36 5.96 15.30 10.61
N LEU A 37 6.97 15.92 10.07
CA LEU A 37 8.26 15.29 9.84
C LEU A 37 9.03 15.20 11.15
N ASP A 38 9.27 13.96 11.61
CA ASP A 38 10.09 13.66 12.78
C ASP A 38 11.07 12.54 12.41
N PRO A 39 12.39 12.82 12.29
CA PRO A 39 13.37 11.83 11.87
C PRO A 39 13.56 10.65 12.85
N GLU A 40 13.02 10.77 14.06
CA GLU A 40 13.11 9.74 15.11
C GLU A 40 11.80 8.95 15.29
N ASP A 41 10.82 9.12 14.38
CA ASP A 41 9.56 8.41 14.47
C ASP A 41 9.68 6.92 14.11
N ASP A 42 8.74 6.12 14.61
CA ASP A 42 8.68 4.69 14.40
C ASP A 42 7.54 4.35 13.40
N TYR A 43 7.88 3.69 12.31
CA TYR A 43 6.92 3.34 11.24
C TYR A 43 5.67 2.60 11.73
N PRO A 44 5.73 1.67 12.73
CA PRO A 44 4.53 0.96 13.17
C PRO A 44 3.40 1.87 13.66
N ASP A 45 3.73 3.04 14.23
CA ASP A 45 2.73 3.97 14.76
C ASP A 45 1.80 4.53 13.67
N PHE A 46 2.27 4.57 12.42
CA PHE A 46 1.53 5.09 11.26
C PHE A 46 0.98 3.98 10.35
N ILE A 47 1.59 2.80 10.40
CA ILE A 47 1.17 1.67 9.58
C ILE A 47 -0.01 0.93 10.21
N LYS A 48 -0.01 0.74 11.53
CA LYS A 48 -1.13 0.12 12.27
C LYS A 48 -2.47 0.76 11.96
N PRO A 49 -2.64 2.11 12.03
CA PRO A 49 -3.93 2.73 11.73
C PRO A 49 -4.43 2.46 10.30
N VAL A 50 -3.53 2.36 9.33
CA VAL A 50 -3.88 2.00 7.95
C VAL A 50 -4.33 0.55 7.88
N ALA A 51 -3.55 -0.37 8.43
CA ALA A 51 -3.83 -1.80 8.41
C ALA A 51 -5.14 -2.14 9.15
N GLU A 52 -5.38 -1.52 10.31
CA GLU A 52 -6.64 -1.68 11.06
C GLU A 52 -7.85 -1.19 10.25
N ALA A 53 -7.73 -0.08 9.56
CA ALA A 53 -8.82 0.45 8.75
C ALA A 53 -9.15 -0.47 7.57
N VAL A 54 -8.12 -0.98 6.88
CA VAL A 54 -8.30 -1.95 5.78
C VAL A 54 -8.82 -3.29 6.30
N SER A 55 -8.33 -3.77 7.44
CA SER A 55 -8.80 -5.02 8.08
C SER A 55 -10.30 -5.00 8.39
N LYS A 56 -10.86 -3.84 8.76
CA LYS A 56 -12.29 -3.66 9.06
C LYS A 56 -13.18 -3.64 7.84
N ASP A 57 -12.66 -3.23 6.68
CA ASP A 57 -13.41 -3.18 5.41
C ASP A 57 -12.50 -3.57 4.23
N PRO A 58 -12.04 -4.83 4.19
CA PRO A 58 -11.02 -5.28 3.25
C PRO A 58 -11.46 -5.28 1.78
N GLU A 59 -12.75 -5.35 1.53
CA GLU A 59 -13.31 -5.37 0.17
C GLU A 59 -13.47 -3.96 -0.42
N ASN A 60 -13.86 -2.96 0.40
CA ASN A 60 -14.21 -1.63 -0.08
C ASN A 60 -13.15 -0.57 0.23
N SER A 61 -12.03 -0.96 0.83
CA SER A 61 -10.93 -0.05 1.11
C SER A 61 -9.59 -0.54 0.55
N ARG A 62 -8.63 0.37 0.49
CA ARG A 62 -7.23 0.08 0.13
C ARG A 62 -6.31 0.86 1.05
N GLY A 63 -5.15 0.27 1.32
CA GLY A 63 -4.07 0.94 2.05
C GLY A 63 -2.90 1.28 1.14
N ILE A 64 -2.28 2.42 1.37
CA ILE A 64 -0.98 2.79 0.82
C ILE A 64 -0.09 3.13 2.00
N ILE A 65 1.00 2.40 2.17
CA ILE A 65 1.95 2.59 3.26
C ILE A 65 3.34 2.86 2.69
N ILE A 66 4.08 3.75 3.30
CA ILE A 66 5.32 4.24 2.72
C ILE A 66 6.40 4.32 3.80
N GLY A 67 7.54 3.71 3.54
CA GLY A 67 8.72 3.82 4.37
C GLY A 67 9.98 3.91 3.53
N GLY A 68 11.15 3.75 4.11
CA GLY A 68 12.41 3.81 3.39
C GLY A 68 12.56 2.71 2.35
N SER A 69 12.29 1.47 2.72
CA SER A 69 12.31 0.30 1.83
C SER A 69 10.93 -0.32 1.59
N GLY A 70 9.96 0.01 2.43
CA GLY A 70 8.61 -0.59 2.41
C GLY A 70 8.54 -1.98 3.05
N GLN A 71 9.65 -2.58 3.46
CA GLN A 71 9.68 -3.96 3.97
C GLN A 71 9.06 -4.07 5.36
N GLY A 72 9.52 -3.26 6.32
CA GLY A 72 8.99 -3.25 7.69
C GLY A 72 7.51 -2.87 7.74
N GLU A 73 7.12 -1.93 6.90
CA GLU A 73 5.75 -1.47 6.74
C GLU A 73 4.82 -2.63 6.29
N ALA A 74 5.24 -3.40 5.30
CA ALA A 74 4.48 -4.56 4.83
C ALA A 74 4.43 -5.68 5.89
N ILE A 75 5.53 -5.93 6.61
CA ILE A 75 5.57 -6.88 7.70
C ILE A 75 4.56 -6.52 8.78
N GLU A 76 4.52 -5.25 9.20
CA GLU A 76 3.55 -4.76 10.18
C GLU A 76 2.11 -4.90 9.67
N ALA A 77 1.84 -4.45 8.45
CA ALA A 77 0.50 -4.50 7.88
C ALA A 77 -0.05 -5.93 7.75
N ASN A 78 0.79 -6.90 7.35
CA ASN A 78 0.41 -8.30 7.20
C ASN A 78 0.14 -9.05 8.53
N ARG A 79 0.33 -8.41 9.67
CA ARG A 79 -0.06 -8.95 10.98
C ARG A 79 -1.56 -8.80 11.27
N PHE A 80 -2.28 -8.04 10.46
CA PHE A 80 -3.70 -7.79 10.62
C PHE A 80 -4.53 -8.74 9.75
N LYS A 81 -5.59 -9.31 10.34
CA LYS A 81 -6.51 -10.20 9.61
C LYS A 81 -7.08 -9.51 8.37
N HIS A 82 -7.20 -10.25 7.28
CA HIS A 82 -7.72 -9.77 5.99
C HIS A 82 -6.85 -8.72 5.29
N VAL A 83 -5.68 -8.38 5.83
CA VAL A 83 -4.70 -7.52 5.18
C VAL A 83 -3.73 -8.37 4.37
N ARG A 84 -3.54 -7.99 3.13
CA ARG A 84 -2.58 -8.58 2.19
C ARG A 84 -1.76 -7.46 1.59
N ALA A 85 -0.64 -7.18 2.26
CA ALA A 85 0.29 -6.13 1.85
C ALA A 85 1.38 -6.71 0.97
N GLU A 86 1.59 -6.04 -0.17
CA GLU A 86 2.71 -6.26 -1.08
C GLU A 86 3.70 -5.11 -1.01
N VAL A 87 4.94 -5.34 -1.43
CA VAL A 87 5.99 -4.31 -1.46
C VAL A 87 6.38 -4.00 -2.90
N TYR A 88 6.38 -2.70 -3.23
CA TYR A 88 7.00 -2.19 -4.45
C TYR A 88 8.20 -1.30 -4.09
N TYR A 89 9.36 -1.66 -4.55
CA TYR A 89 10.63 -0.95 -4.32
C TYR A 89 11.44 -0.75 -5.62
N GLY A 90 10.74 -0.74 -6.77
CA GLY A 90 11.40 -0.61 -8.07
C GLY A 90 11.73 -1.97 -8.70
N GLY A 91 12.72 -1.97 -9.53
CA GLY A 91 13.15 -3.10 -10.33
C GLY A 91 13.32 -2.66 -11.79
N SER A 92 13.40 -3.60 -12.73
CA SER A 92 13.36 -3.21 -14.13
C SER A 92 11.99 -2.63 -14.47
N PRO A 93 11.91 -1.66 -15.40
CA PRO A 93 10.67 -0.93 -15.70
C PRO A 93 9.46 -1.83 -15.97
N ASP A 94 9.70 -3.00 -16.56
CA ASP A 94 8.63 -3.93 -16.94
C ASP A 94 8.31 -4.96 -15.84
N SER A 95 9.33 -5.49 -15.13
CA SER A 95 9.13 -6.57 -14.15
C SER A 95 8.66 -6.09 -12.78
N GLY A 96 9.10 -4.92 -12.32
CA GLY A 96 8.70 -4.39 -11.01
C GLY A 96 7.21 -4.05 -10.94
N LEU A 97 6.69 -3.38 -11.96
CA LEU A 97 5.26 -3.04 -12.03
C LEU A 97 4.38 -4.26 -12.30
N GLU A 98 4.90 -5.28 -12.99
CA GLU A 98 4.21 -6.55 -13.18
C GLU A 98 3.96 -7.26 -11.84
N THR A 99 4.87 -7.16 -10.86
CA THR A 99 4.64 -7.76 -9.53
C THR A 99 3.45 -7.13 -8.81
N VAL A 100 3.26 -5.81 -8.93
CA VAL A 100 2.10 -5.10 -8.38
C VAL A 100 0.80 -5.61 -9.00
N LYS A 101 0.78 -5.77 -10.32
CA LYS A 101 -0.36 -6.32 -11.05
C LYS A 101 -0.68 -7.75 -10.60
N LEU A 102 0.33 -8.62 -10.54
CA LEU A 102 0.16 -10.01 -10.11
C LEU A 102 -0.32 -10.14 -8.67
N ALA A 103 0.15 -9.30 -7.75
CA ALA A 103 -0.33 -9.28 -6.38
C ALA A 103 -1.81 -8.90 -6.29
N ARG A 104 -2.29 -8.01 -7.17
CA ARG A 104 -3.71 -7.73 -7.29
C ARG A 104 -4.48 -8.91 -7.90
N GLU A 105 -4.04 -9.40 -9.06
CA GLU A 105 -4.74 -10.46 -9.81
C GLU A 105 -4.80 -11.78 -9.03
N HIS A 106 -3.72 -12.17 -8.38
CA HIS A 106 -3.58 -13.49 -7.76
C HIS A 106 -3.83 -13.49 -6.24
N ASN A 107 -3.46 -12.43 -5.54
CA ASN A 107 -3.50 -12.38 -4.08
C ASN A 107 -4.56 -11.42 -3.53
N ASN A 108 -5.27 -10.71 -4.41
CA ASN A 108 -6.19 -9.65 -4.00
C ASN A 108 -5.55 -8.72 -2.96
N ALA A 109 -4.28 -8.34 -3.20
CA ALA A 109 -3.54 -7.45 -2.31
C ALA A 109 -4.33 -6.16 -2.09
N ASN A 110 -4.56 -5.77 -0.85
CA ASN A 110 -5.35 -4.61 -0.47
C ASN A 110 -4.54 -3.52 0.21
N VAL A 111 -3.26 -3.74 0.41
CA VAL A 111 -2.29 -2.74 0.87
C VAL A 111 -1.06 -2.77 -0.04
N LEU A 112 -0.66 -1.59 -0.52
CA LEU A 112 0.58 -1.38 -1.28
C LEU A 112 1.60 -0.67 -0.40
N SER A 113 2.74 -1.32 -0.19
CA SER A 113 3.88 -0.75 0.55
C SER A 113 4.94 -0.25 -0.41
N LEU A 114 5.35 1.01 -0.25
CA LEU A 114 6.29 1.68 -1.15
C LEU A 114 7.62 1.97 -0.45
N GLY A 115 8.72 1.65 -1.13
CA GLY A 115 10.08 1.98 -0.71
C GLY A 115 10.52 3.37 -1.21
N ALA A 116 10.21 4.43 -0.47
CA ALA A 116 10.42 5.82 -0.89
C ALA A 116 11.88 6.17 -1.25
N ARG A 117 12.85 5.48 -0.64
CA ARG A 117 14.29 5.68 -0.94
C ARG A 117 14.77 4.98 -2.19
N LEU A 118 13.95 4.09 -2.76
CA LEU A 118 14.33 3.19 -3.84
C LEU A 118 13.63 3.49 -5.17
N ILE A 119 12.57 4.30 -5.14
CA ILE A 119 11.73 4.61 -6.30
C ILE A 119 11.55 6.11 -6.46
N SER A 120 11.29 6.54 -7.69
CA SER A 120 10.91 7.91 -8.01
C SER A 120 9.42 8.16 -7.72
N GLU A 121 9.04 9.43 -7.64
CA GLU A 121 7.63 9.83 -7.54
C GLU A 121 6.78 9.28 -8.70
N GLU A 122 7.33 9.31 -9.91
CA GLU A 122 6.64 8.80 -11.12
C GLU A 122 6.44 7.27 -11.06
N GLU A 123 7.43 6.54 -10.57
CA GLU A 123 7.29 5.09 -10.35
C GLU A 123 6.25 4.78 -9.29
N ALA A 124 6.23 5.54 -8.18
CA ALA A 124 5.23 5.41 -7.14
C ALA A 124 3.81 5.65 -7.67
N LYS A 125 3.60 6.71 -8.46
CA LYS A 125 2.31 6.99 -9.10
C LYS A 125 1.85 5.86 -10.01
N LYS A 126 2.74 5.33 -10.86
CA LYS A 126 2.44 4.19 -11.73
C LYS A 126 2.06 2.94 -10.95
N ALA A 127 2.83 2.61 -9.90
CA ALA A 127 2.52 1.47 -9.03
C ALA A 127 1.14 1.61 -8.38
N VAL A 128 0.83 2.80 -7.86
CA VAL A 128 -0.48 3.11 -7.25
C VAL A 128 -1.61 2.99 -8.29
N GLU A 129 -1.44 3.49 -9.49
CA GLU A 129 -2.46 3.35 -10.56
C GLU A 129 -2.74 1.89 -10.91
N ILE A 130 -1.71 1.07 -11.08
CA ILE A 130 -1.84 -0.36 -11.35
C ILE A 130 -2.53 -1.05 -10.18
N PHE A 131 -2.10 -0.77 -8.95
CA PHE A 131 -2.68 -1.34 -7.74
C PHE A 131 -4.18 -1.02 -7.60
N LEU A 132 -4.59 0.20 -7.87
CA LEU A 132 -5.99 0.63 -7.74
C LEU A 132 -6.89 0.16 -8.90
N SER A 133 -6.35 0.00 -10.10
CA SER A 133 -7.11 -0.34 -11.30
C SER A 133 -7.18 -1.82 -11.63
N THR A 134 -6.26 -2.65 -11.11
CA THR A 134 -6.19 -4.07 -11.44
C THR A 134 -7.21 -4.86 -10.61
N PRO A 135 -8.16 -5.57 -11.23
CA PRO A 135 -9.13 -6.40 -10.53
C PRO A 135 -8.52 -7.71 -10.04
N PHE A 136 -9.15 -8.32 -9.03
CA PHE A 136 -8.81 -9.67 -8.59
C PHE A 136 -9.36 -10.70 -9.59
N SER A 137 -8.54 -11.68 -9.98
CA SER A 137 -8.92 -12.71 -10.94
C SER A 137 -9.85 -13.81 -10.38
N GLY A 138 -9.94 -13.92 -9.04
CA GLY A 138 -10.81 -14.91 -8.41
C GLY A 138 -10.39 -16.37 -8.69
N GLY A 139 -11.37 -17.25 -8.91
CA GLY A 139 -11.14 -18.64 -9.25
C GLY A 139 -10.28 -19.39 -8.21
N ARG A 140 -9.25 -20.11 -8.69
CA ARG A 140 -8.31 -20.86 -7.83
C ARG A 140 -7.57 -19.98 -6.81
N HIS A 141 -7.38 -18.69 -7.13
CA HIS A 141 -6.70 -17.75 -6.26
C HIS A 141 -7.53 -17.42 -5.02
N LYS A 142 -8.85 -17.29 -5.17
CA LYS A 142 -9.77 -17.06 -4.05
C LYS A 142 -9.62 -18.13 -2.96
N ARG A 143 -9.69 -19.40 -3.32
CA ARG A 143 -9.50 -20.52 -2.38
C ARG A 143 -8.16 -20.44 -1.63
N ARG A 144 -7.11 -19.94 -2.27
CA ARG A 144 -5.77 -19.83 -1.66
C ARG A 144 -5.70 -18.71 -0.64
N ILE A 145 -6.23 -17.53 -0.99
CA ILE A 145 -6.20 -16.37 -0.08
C ILE A 145 -7.12 -16.55 1.14
N GLU A 146 -8.24 -17.28 0.98
CA GLU A 146 -9.13 -17.60 2.10
C GLU A 146 -8.42 -18.38 3.23
N LYS A 147 -7.38 -19.13 2.91
CA LYS A 147 -6.56 -19.88 3.89
C LYS A 147 -5.56 -19.03 4.67
N LEU A 148 -5.33 -17.78 4.26
CA LEU A 148 -4.38 -16.90 4.95
C LEU A 148 -4.89 -16.43 6.32
N ASP A 149 -6.19 -16.42 6.51
CA ASP A 149 -6.86 -15.92 7.71
C ASP A 149 -7.46 -17.06 8.59
N GLU A 150 -7.19 -18.31 8.24
CA GLU A 150 -7.60 -19.50 9.01
C GLU A 150 -6.88 -19.64 10.36
#